data_10e0d336700662028be8c18005358c34
#
_entry.id   10e0d336700662028be8c18005358c34
#
_cell.length_a   1.000
_cell.length_b   1.000
_cell.length_c   1.000
_cell.angle_alpha   90.00
_cell.angle_beta   90.00
_cell.angle_gamma   90.00
#
_symmetry.space_group_name_H-M   'P 1'
#
loop_
_entity.id
_entity.type
_entity.pdbx_description
1 polymer ?
#
loop_
_entity_poly.entity_id
_entity_poly.type
_entity_poly.pdbx_seq_one_letter_code
_entity_poly.pdbx_strand_id
1 'polypeptide(L)'
;MIEQQQFGQRRICYDSEWVNSPELALFDPQYWQVQNKVVGSATGRGTTWFVQLPKITAALRHYRRGGLFGKLVKDHYWFRSWSATRSFAEFHLLKQLREAGVNVPRPIAAYAVRKGLFYQADLLSERIANAQDLVTILQKQPLSAELYQKIGVEIAKMHRVGVNHTDLNIHNILIDAQETIWIIDFDKCYPQAGEGWKKGNLDRLKRSFHKERVKRSIHWHDEDFQALLTGYESQ
;
A
#
# COMPACT_ATOMS: atom_id res chain seq x y z
N MET A 1 -3.07 -6.90 -19.07
CA MET A 1 -1.78 -7.63 -19.30
C MET A 1 -0.64 -6.74 -18.80
N ILE A 2 0.40 -7.32 -18.19
CA ILE A 2 1.54 -6.52 -17.71
C ILE A 2 2.54 -6.35 -18.83
N GLU A 3 2.88 -5.10 -19.09
CA GLU A 3 3.82 -4.67 -20.10
C GLU A 3 4.92 -3.79 -19.52
N GLN A 4 6.05 -3.67 -20.20
CA GLN A 4 7.14 -2.81 -19.80
C GLN A 4 7.64 -2.01 -21.00
N GLN A 5 7.96 -0.74 -20.76
CA GLN A 5 8.55 0.14 -21.76
C GLN A 5 9.76 0.86 -21.18
N GLN A 6 10.83 0.95 -21.98
CA GLN A 6 12.07 1.62 -21.57
C GLN A 6 12.32 2.86 -22.43
N PHE A 7 12.71 3.95 -21.77
CA PHE A 7 13.05 5.23 -22.39
C PHE A 7 14.44 5.67 -21.85
N GLY A 8 15.49 5.20 -22.47
CA GLY A 8 16.85 5.46 -22.00
C GLY A 8 17.08 4.91 -20.57
N GLN A 9 17.34 5.79 -19.63
CA GLN A 9 17.54 5.47 -18.20
C GLN A 9 16.22 5.45 -17.39
N ARG A 10 15.08 5.38 -18.04
CA ARG A 10 13.75 5.36 -17.44
C ARG A 10 13.03 4.09 -17.86
N ARG A 11 12.26 3.52 -16.95
CA ARG A 11 11.42 2.35 -17.26
C ARG A 11 10.06 2.48 -16.59
N ILE A 12 9.02 2.09 -17.33
CA ILE A 12 7.65 1.96 -16.86
C ILE A 12 7.27 0.48 -16.95
N CYS A 13 6.62 -0.03 -15.89
CA CYS A 13 5.87 -1.28 -15.87
C CYS A 13 4.40 -0.93 -15.63
N TYR A 14 3.47 -1.43 -16.43
CA TYR A 14 2.07 -1.03 -16.36
C TYR A 14 1.13 -2.17 -16.74
N ASP A 15 -0.12 -2.07 -16.32
CA ASP A 15 -1.18 -2.96 -16.78
C ASP A 15 -1.95 -2.28 -17.92
N SER A 16 -1.87 -2.87 -19.13
CA SER A 16 -2.49 -2.35 -20.34
C SER A 16 -4.03 -2.30 -20.30
N GLU A 17 -4.66 -2.97 -19.35
CA GLU A 17 -6.10 -2.80 -19.07
C GLU A 17 -6.46 -1.38 -18.62
N TRP A 18 -5.53 -0.72 -17.88
CA TRP A 18 -5.74 0.57 -17.21
C TRP A 18 -5.00 1.72 -17.87
N VAL A 19 -3.90 1.44 -18.55
CA VAL A 19 -3.04 2.41 -19.25
C VAL A 19 -2.76 1.89 -20.64
N ASN A 20 -3.42 2.45 -21.64
CA ASN A 20 -3.25 2.02 -23.04
C ASN A 20 -1.91 2.47 -23.65
N SER A 21 -1.42 3.64 -23.26
CA SER A 21 -0.14 4.20 -23.72
C SER A 21 0.60 4.81 -22.52
N PRO A 22 1.70 4.18 -22.07
CA PRO A 22 2.43 4.67 -20.92
C PRO A 22 3.26 5.90 -21.31
N GLU A 23 2.89 7.05 -20.74
CA GLU A 23 3.63 8.29 -20.86
C GLU A 23 4.34 8.62 -19.53
N LEU A 24 5.54 9.18 -19.62
CA LEU A 24 6.28 9.63 -18.43
C LEU A 24 5.51 10.67 -17.62
N ALA A 25 4.67 11.46 -18.30
CA ALA A 25 3.82 12.48 -17.72
C ALA A 25 2.83 11.92 -16.67
N LEU A 26 2.44 10.64 -16.76
CA LEU A 26 1.55 10.01 -15.77
C LEU A 26 2.10 10.05 -14.34
N PHE A 27 3.41 10.18 -14.20
CA PHE A 27 4.09 10.23 -12.90
C PHE A 27 4.45 11.66 -12.46
N ASP A 28 4.03 12.68 -13.22
CA ASP A 28 4.18 14.09 -12.88
C ASP A 28 2.85 14.65 -12.32
N PRO A 29 2.79 15.06 -11.04
CA PRO A 29 1.59 15.69 -10.49
C PRO A 29 1.12 16.94 -11.27
N GLN A 30 2.04 17.70 -11.88
CA GLN A 30 1.69 18.89 -12.66
C GLN A 30 0.87 18.54 -13.91
N TYR A 31 1.18 17.41 -14.56
CA TYR A 31 0.40 16.91 -15.68
C TYR A 31 -1.09 16.74 -15.32
N TRP A 32 -1.38 16.18 -14.16
CA TRP A 32 -2.73 15.98 -13.68
C TRP A 32 -3.42 17.26 -13.22
N GLN A 33 -2.65 18.19 -12.63
CA GLN A 33 -3.15 19.50 -12.21
C GLN A 33 -3.61 20.33 -13.41
N VAL A 34 -2.79 20.42 -14.47
CA VAL A 34 -3.12 21.16 -15.70
C VAL A 34 -4.38 20.60 -16.38
N GLN A 35 -4.63 19.30 -16.27
CA GLN A 35 -5.83 18.67 -16.80
C GLN A 35 -7.06 18.73 -15.86
N ASN A 36 -6.95 19.37 -14.69
CA ASN A 36 -7.99 19.37 -13.64
C ASN A 36 -8.42 17.96 -13.22
N LYS A 37 -7.50 16.98 -13.25
CA LYS A 37 -7.73 15.58 -12.89
C LYS A 37 -7.19 15.18 -11.51
N VAL A 38 -6.71 16.13 -10.71
CA VAL A 38 -6.39 15.90 -9.30
C VAL A 38 -7.70 15.99 -8.50
N VAL A 39 -8.09 14.88 -7.87
CA VAL A 39 -9.34 14.78 -7.09
C VAL A 39 -9.09 14.77 -5.57
N GLY A 40 -7.86 14.99 -5.14
CA GLY A 40 -7.47 15.10 -3.75
C GLY A 40 -6.02 14.73 -3.51
N SER A 41 -5.63 14.73 -2.25
CA SER A 41 -4.28 14.34 -1.82
C SER A 41 -4.28 13.84 -0.38
N ALA A 42 -3.23 13.08 -0.03
CA ALA A 42 -2.92 12.72 1.34
C ALA A 42 -1.46 13.09 1.65
N THR A 43 -1.23 13.62 2.84
CA THR A 43 0.09 14.05 3.29
C THR A 43 0.65 13.04 4.30
N GLY A 44 1.87 12.56 4.03
CA GLY A 44 2.63 11.68 4.90
C GLY A 44 4.12 12.05 4.87
N ARG A 45 5.01 11.12 4.58
CA ARG A 45 6.44 11.42 4.30
C ARG A 45 6.63 12.23 3.01
N GLY A 46 5.62 12.23 2.16
CA GLY A 46 5.46 13.01 0.96
C GLY A 46 3.99 13.20 0.67
N THR A 47 3.67 13.84 -0.45
CA THR A 47 2.30 13.96 -0.93
C THR A 47 1.97 12.78 -1.84
N THR A 48 0.89 12.07 -1.53
CA THR A 48 0.24 11.14 -2.44
C THR A 48 -0.88 11.90 -3.13
N TRP A 49 -0.84 11.97 -4.44
CA TRP A 49 -1.86 12.65 -5.24
C TRP A 49 -2.93 11.66 -5.67
N PHE A 50 -4.19 12.02 -5.49
CA PHE A 50 -5.31 11.25 -6.03
C PHE A 50 -5.69 11.83 -7.38
N VAL A 51 -5.58 11.00 -8.42
CA VAL A 51 -5.74 11.41 -9.81
C VAL A 51 -6.79 10.58 -10.52
N GLN A 52 -7.54 11.22 -11.42
CA GLN A 52 -8.62 10.55 -12.15
C GLN A 52 -8.12 10.05 -13.50
N LEU A 53 -8.00 8.73 -13.64
CA LEU A 53 -7.84 8.05 -14.92
C LEU A 53 -9.22 7.82 -15.56
N PRO A 54 -9.28 7.45 -16.85
CA PRO A 54 -10.56 7.23 -17.55
C PRO A 54 -11.50 6.23 -16.85
N LYS A 55 -10.95 5.18 -16.26
CA LYS A 55 -11.72 4.06 -15.67
C LYS A 55 -11.66 4.00 -14.15
N ILE A 56 -10.73 4.68 -13.49
CA ILE A 56 -10.44 4.50 -12.06
C ILE A 56 -9.79 5.74 -11.46
N THR A 57 -10.06 6.00 -10.18
CA THR A 57 -9.27 6.95 -9.39
C THR A 57 -8.01 6.25 -8.87
N ALA A 58 -6.87 6.87 -9.04
CA ALA A 58 -5.58 6.32 -8.64
C ALA A 58 -4.85 7.18 -7.62
N ALA A 59 -3.99 6.55 -6.84
CA ALA A 59 -3.05 7.16 -5.93
C ALA A 59 -1.67 7.19 -6.59
N LEU A 60 -1.16 8.37 -6.92
CA LEU A 60 0.19 8.60 -7.41
C LEU A 60 1.11 8.91 -6.24
N ARG A 61 2.06 8.02 -6.00
CA ARG A 61 3.00 8.10 -4.88
C ARG A 61 4.44 8.11 -5.34
N HIS A 62 5.17 9.16 -4.94
CA HIS A 62 6.63 9.23 -5.08
C HIS A 62 7.28 8.58 -3.85
N TYR A 63 8.25 7.68 -4.06
CA TYR A 63 8.96 7.02 -2.96
C TYR A 63 9.93 7.96 -2.29
N ARG A 64 9.79 8.14 -0.97
CA ARG A 64 10.65 8.97 -0.15
C ARG A 64 11.26 8.20 1.01
N ARG A 65 12.51 8.51 1.34
CA ARG A 65 13.17 7.97 2.53
C ARG A 65 12.59 8.62 3.79
N GLY A 66 12.37 7.80 4.83
CA GLY A 66 12.09 8.29 6.18
C GLY A 66 13.34 8.34 7.05
N GLY A 67 13.20 8.92 8.26
CA GLY A 67 14.27 8.98 9.26
C GLY A 67 15.30 10.08 9.00
N LEU A 68 16.37 10.09 9.81
CA LEU A 68 17.44 11.11 9.77
C LEU A 68 18.15 11.17 8.41
N PHE A 69 18.41 10.02 7.78
CA PHE A 69 19.01 9.96 6.43
C PHE A 69 18.10 10.53 5.34
N GLY A 70 16.76 10.50 5.52
CA GLY A 70 15.81 11.10 4.58
C GLY A 70 15.87 12.63 4.54
N LYS A 71 16.49 13.28 5.52
CA LYS A 71 16.73 14.74 5.49
C LYS A 71 17.84 15.12 4.51
N LEU A 72 18.83 14.26 4.30
CA LEU A 72 19.98 14.48 3.41
C LEU A 72 19.75 13.91 2.00
N VAL A 73 19.15 12.70 1.92
CA VAL A 73 18.90 12.01 0.65
C VAL A 73 17.43 11.61 0.60
N LYS A 74 16.58 12.50 0.06
CA LYS A 74 15.11 12.38 0.18
C LYS A 74 14.51 11.20 -0.58
N ASP A 75 15.02 10.85 -1.77
CA ASP A 75 14.34 9.98 -2.74
C ASP A 75 15.28 9.15 -3.63
N HIS A 76 16.58 9.11 -3.35
CA HIS A 76 17.55 8.34 -4.09
C HIS A 76 17.82 7.00 -3.40
N TYR A 77 17.68 5.91 -4.16
CA TYR A 77 17.89 4.54 -3.71
C TYR A 77 19.01 3.90 -4.52
N TRP A 78 19.76 2.99 -3.93
CA TRP A 78 20.83 2.26 -4.63
C TRP A 78 20.25 1.37 -5.72
N PHE A 79 20.68 1.54 -6.96
CA PHE A 79 20.20 0.74 -8.09
C PHE A 79 20.94 -0.60 -8.16
N ARG A 80 20.19 -1.70 -8.16
CA ARG A 80 20.70 -3.05 -8.40
C ARG A 80 20.21 -3.60 -9.74
N SER A 81 18.89 -3.57 -9.94
CA SER A 81 18.22 -3.96 -11.17
C SER A 81 16.86 -3.22 -11.25
N TRP A 82 16.24 -3.22 -12.40
CA TRP A 82 14.93 -2.63 -12.56
C TRP A 82 13.87 -3.33 -11.71
N SER A 83 13.84 -4.68 -11.71
CA SER A 83 12.91 -5.48 -10.91
C SER A 83 13.07 -5.27 -9.39
N ALA A 84 14.28 -4.91 -8.94
CA ALA A 84 14.57 -4.63 -7.53
C ALA A 84 14.28 -3.18 -7.13
N THR A 85 13.81 -2.31 -8.05
CA THR A 85 13.33 -0.99 -7.66
C THR A 85 12.04 -1.10 -6.86
N ARG A 86 11.84 -0.20 -5.90
CA ARG A 86 10.71 -0.26 -4.96
C ARG A 86 9.36 -0.28 -5.67
N SER A 87 9.19 0.58 -6.66
CA SER A 87 7.93 0.67 -7.42
C SER A 87 7.63 -0.60 -8.19
N PHE A 88 8.64 -1.21 -8.83
CA PHE A 88 8.45 -2.47 -9.57
C PHE A 88 8.21 -3.65 -8.62
N ALA A 89 8.97 -3.73 -7.53
CA ALA A 89 8.79 -4.79 -6.54
C ALA A 89 7.38 -4.73 -5.92
N GLU A 90 6.93 -3.54 -5.50
CA GLU A 90 5.59 -3.35 -4.94
C GLU A 90 4.49 -3.60 -5.99
N PHE A 91 4.67 -3.13 -7.22
CA PHE A 91 3.74 -3.38 -8.33
C PHE A 91 3.48 -4.89 -8.53
N HIS A 92 4.54 -5.68 -8.65
CA HIS A 92 4.42 -7.13 -8.85
C HIS A 92 3.86 -7.84 -7.61
N LEU A 93 4.21 -7.39 -6.41
CA LEU A 93 3.69 -7.93 -5.17
C LEU A 93 2.18 -7.70 -5.02
N LEU A 94 1.72 -6.48 -5.30
CA LEU A 94 0.28 -6.15 -5.29
C LEU A 94 -0.49 -6.98 -6.31
N LYS A 95 0.09 -7.18 -7.51
CA LYS A 95 -0.52 -8.04 -8.52
C LYS A 95 -0.66 -9.48 -8.03
N GLN A 96 0.41 -10.06 -7.50
CA GLN A 96 0.41 -11.42 -6.94
C GLN A 96 -0.66 -11.58 -5.84
N LEU A 97 -0.74 -10.63 -4.91
CA LEU A 97 -1.72 -10.64 -3.83
C LEU A 97 -3.16 -10.59 -4.37
N ARG A 98 -3.44 -9.73 -5.34
CA ARG A 98 -4.77 -9.64 -5.95
C ARG A 98 -5.16 -10.92 -6.68
N GLU A 99 -4.24 -11.51 -7.43
CA GLU A 99 -4.47 -12.80 -8.13
C GLU A 99 -4.77 -13.94 -7.15
N ALA A 100 -4.24 -13.84 -5.94
CA ALA A 100 -4.52 -14.77 -4.85
C ALA A 100 -5.77 -14.42 -4.01
N GLY A 101 -6.54 -13.41 -4.40
CA GLY A 101 -7.80 -13.02 -3.75
C GLY A 101 -7.62 -12.20 -2.46
N VAL A 102 -6.45 -11.57 -2.27
CA VAL A 102 -6.22 -10.62 -1.18
C VAL A 102 -6.69 -9.23 -1.61
N ASN A 103 -7.45 -8.55 -0.76
CA ASN A 103 -7.93 -7.20 -1.02
C ASN A 103 -6.82 -6.18 -0.78
N VAL A 104 -6.09 -5.85 -1.82
CA VAL A 104 -5.04 -4.83 -1.86
C VAL A 104 -5.30 -3.88 -3.03
N PRO A 105 -4.79 -2.64 -3.01
CA PRO A 105 -4.91 -1.72 -4.14
C PRO A 105 -4.41 -2.35 -5.43
N ARG A 106 -5.17 -2.19 -6.52
CA ARG A 106 -4.73 -2.64 -7.84
C ARG A 106 -3.49 -1.86 -8.28
N PRO A 107 -2.40 -2.51 -8.68
CA PRO A 107 -1.27 -1.82 -9.28
C PRO A 107 -1.66 -1.41 -10.72
N ILE A 108 -1.43 -0.13 -11.06
CA ILE A 108 -1.77 0.44 -12.37
C ILE A 108 -0.51 0.64 -13.19
N ALA A 109 0.45 1.38 -12.66
CA ALA A 109 1.75 1.58 -13.29
C ALA A 109 2.85 1.87 -12.25
N ALA A 110 4.06 1.40 -12.53
CA ALA A 110 5.26 1.67 -11.76
C ALA A 110 6.31 2.31 -12.66
N TYR A 111 6.98 3.34 -12.15
CA TYR A 111 8.03 4.07 -12.84
C TYR A 111 9.31 4.06 -12.01
N ALA A 112 10.43 3.95 -12.70
CA ALA A 112 11.74 4.19 -12.10
C ALA A 112 12.65 4.92 -13.09
N VAL A 113 13.48 5.82 -12.58
CA VAL A 113 14.53 6.51 -13.33
C VAL A 113 15.88 6.28 -12.65
N ARG A 114 16.84 5.71 -13.40
CA ARG A 114 18.20 5.52 -12.96
C ARG A 114 19.03 6.79 -13.17
N LYS A 115 19.76 7.19 -12.14
CA LYS A 115 20.69 8.32 -12.13
C LYS A 115 22.06 7.84 -11.62
N GLY A 116 22.91 7.37 -12.53
CA GLY A 116 24.19 6.74 -12.16
C GLY A 116 24.02 5.47 -11.34
N LEU A 117 24.49 5.47 -10.10
CA LEU A 117 24.38 4.35 -9.16
C LEU A 117 23.05 4.35 -8.37
N PHE A 118 22.21 5.36 -8.54
CA PHE A 118 20.96 5.53 -7.80
C PHE A 118 19.75 5.50 -8.72
N TYR A 119 18.56 5.42 -8.12
CA TYR A 119 17.30 5.58 -8.82
C TYR A 119 16.29 6.35 -7.97
N GLN A 120 15.29 6.93 -8.63
CA GLN A 120 14.04 7.43 -8.07
C GLN A 120 12.89 6.59 -8.60
N ALA A 121 11.77 6.54 -7.89
CA ALA A 121 10.65 5.68 -8.25
C ALA A 121 9.30 6.29 -7.86
N ASP A 122 8.27 5.94 -8.65
CA ASP A 122 6.89 6.32 -8.45
C ASP A 122 5.99 5.11 -8.68
N LEU A 123 4.86 5.07 -7.98
CA LEU A 123 3.82 4.06 -8.12
C LEU A 123 2.48 4.73 -8.32
N LEU A 124 1.75 4.26 -9.32
CA LEU A 124 0.35 4.57 -9.55
C LEU A 124 -0.46 3.32 -9.23
N SER A 125 -1.29 3.39 -8.19
CA SER A 125 -2.15 2.30 -7.74
C SER A 125 -3.58 2.77 -7.54
N GLU A 126 -4.53 1.86 -7.48
CA GLU A 126 -5.93 2.15 -7.18
C GLU A 126 -6.07 2.94 -5.88
N ARG A 127 -6.90 3.99 -5.90
CA ARG A 127 -7.40 4.60 -4.68
C ARG A 127 -8.66 3.85 -4.25
N ILE A 128 -8.64 3.24 -3.08
CA ILE A 128 -9.83 2.57 -2.55
C ILE A 128 -10.88 3.64 -2.22
N ALA A 129 -12.00 3.57 -2.95
CA ALA A 129 -13.07 4.55 -2.83
C ALA A 129 -13.82 4.38 -1.51
N ASN A 130 -14.22 5.51 -0.88
CA ASN A 130 -15.04 5.53 0.32
C ASN A 130 -14.49 4.68 1.49
N ALA A 131 -13.17 4.45 1.52
CA ALA A 131 -12.51 3.72 2.59
C ALA A 131 -11.87 4.66 3.61
N GLN A 132 -11.89 4.26 4.87
CA GLN A 132 -11.24 4.94 5.99
C GLN A 132 -10.31 3.96 6.70
N ASP A 133 -9.17 4.46 7.22
CA ASP A 133 -8.29 3.64 8.05
C ASP A 133 -8.91 3.36 9.44
N LEU A 134 -8.45 2.27 10.06
CA LEU A 134 -9.00 1.83 11.34
C LEU A 134 -8.91 2.90 12.43
N VAL A 135 -7.88 3.75 12.42
CA VAL A 135 -7.75 4.83 13.42
C VAL A 135 -8.88 5.82 13.26
N THR A 136 -9.14 6.25 12.03
CA THR A 136 -10.21 7.22 11.73
C THR A 136 -11.60 6.70 12.13
N ILE A 137 -11.85 5.40 11.93
CA ILE A 137 -13.11 4.77 12.31
C ILE A 137 -13.20 4.64 13.83
N LEU A 138 -12.17 4.06 14.46
CA LEU A 138 -12.14 3.77 15.89
C LEU A 138 -12.08 5.02 16.79
N GLN A 139 -11.71 6.17 16.25
CA GLN A 139 -11.86 7.44 16.96
C GLN A 139 -13.33 7.88 17.10
N LYS A 140 -14.22 7.38 16.24
CA LYS A 140 -15.63 7.77 16.21
C LYS A 140 -16.52 6.76 16.91
N GLN A 141 -16.25 5.45 16.70
CA GLN A 141 -17.08 4.36 17.20
C GLN A 141 -16.28 3.06 17.29
N PRO A 142 -16.71 2.11 18.17
CA PRO A 142 -16.13 0.76 18.18
C PRO A 142 -16.53 0.00 16.91
N LEU A 143 -15.75 -1.04 16.56
CA LEU A 143 -16.10 -2.02 15.54
C LEU A 143 -16.77 -3.24 16.16
N SER A 144 -17.58 -3.94 15.38
CA SER A 144 -18.16 -5.23 15.78
C SER A 144 -17.08 -6.33 15.78
N ALA A 145 -17.30 -7.39 16.57
CA ALA A 145 -16.45 -8.59 16.57
C ALA A 145 -16.35 -9.23 15.18
N GLU A 146 -17.44 -9.18 14.39
CA GLU A 146 -17.46 -9.68 13.02
C GLU A 146 -16.48 -8.92 12.10
N LEU A 147 -16.38 -7.59 12.23
CA LEU A 147 -15.43 -6.80 11.45
C LEU A 147 -13.97 -7.10 11.85
N TYR A 148 -13.71 -7.31 13.14
CA TYR A 148 -12.39 -7.78 13.57
C TYR A 148 -12.05 -9.16 13.00
N GLN A 149 -13.01 -10.10 12.96
CA GLN A 149 -12.82 -11.39 12.31
C GLN A 149 -12.52 -11.23 10.81
N LYS A 150 -13.26 -10.38 10.08
CA LYS A 150 -12.97 -10.07 8.67
C LYS A 150 -11.54 -9.53 8.48
N ILE A 151 -11.06 -8.68 9.38
CA ILE A 151 -9.66 -8.19 9.36
C ILE A 151 -8.68 -9.35 9.51
N GLY A 152 -8.94 -10.25 10.47
CA GLY A 152 -8.12 -11.45 10.69
C GLY A 152 -8.06 -12.34 9.45
N VAL A 153 -9.21 -12.63 8.84
CA VAL A 153 -9.34 -13.40 7.58
C VAL A 153 -8.48 -12.78 6.47
N GLU A 154 -8.52 -11.45 6.28
CA GLU A 154 -7.79 -10.80 5.20
C GLU A 154 -6.27 -10.84 5.43
N ILE A 155 -5.81 -10.70 6.68
CA ILE A 155 -4.41 -10.89 7.05
C ILE A 155 -3.98 -12.34 6.82
N ALA A 156 -4.81 -13.32 7.17
CA ALA A 156 -4.52 -14.75 6.95
C ALA A 156 -4.36 -15.06 5.45
N LYS A 157 -5.21 -14.53 4.58
CA LYS A 157 -5.06 -14.67 3.11
C LYS A 157 -3.69 -14.15 2.65
N MET A 158 -3.27 -12.94 3.06
CA MET A 158 -1.96 -12.37 2.75
C MET A 158 -0.82 -13.29 3.26
N HIS A 159 -0.92 -13.79 4.47
CA HIS A 159 0.08 -14.68 5.06
C HIS A 159 0.15 -16.05 4.36
N ARG A 160 -0.96 -16.58 3.84
CA ARG A 160 -0.97 -17.82 3.02
C ARG A 160 -0.25 -17.65 1.69
N VAL A 161 -0.30 -16.47 1.09
CA VAL A 161 0.50 -16.12 -0.09
C VAL A 161 2.00 -16.03 0.24
N GLY A 162 2.36 -16.08 1.53
CA GLY A 162 3.73 -15.98 2.01
C GLY A 162 4.29 -14.56 2.03
N VAL A 163 3.46 -13.52 2.03
CA VAL A 163 3.91 -12.12 2.00
C VAL A 163 4.08 -11.57 3.41
N ASN A 164 5.31 -11.20 3.75
CA ASN A 164 5.63 -10.48 4.98
C ASN A 164 5.36 -8.97 4.81
N HIS A 165 4.34 -8.49 5.50
CA HIS A 165 4.05 -7.06 5.57
C HIS A 165 4.88 -6.40 6.66
N THR A 166 6.03 -5.86 6.29
CA THR A 166 7.03 -5.36 7.25
C THR A 166 6.57 -4.17 8.10
N ASP A 167 5.45 -3.54 7.75
CA ASP A 167 4.85 -2.44 8.49
C ASP A 167 3.32 -2.62 8.70
N LEU A 168 2.88 -3.84 9.04
CA LEU A 168 1.46 -4.10 9.33
C LEU A 168 1.04 -3.34 10.59
N ASN A 169 0.14 -2.38 10.43
CA ASN A 169 -0.38 -1.52 11.51
C ASN A 169 -1.78 -1.02 11.16
N ILE A 170 -2.51 -0.45 12.13
CA ILE A 170 -3.91 -0.05 11.97
C ILE A 170 -4.15 1.11 11.00
N HIS A 171 -3.11 1.89 10.61
CA HIS A 171 -3.22 2.90 9.56
C HIS A 171 -3.18 2.28 8.15
N ASN A 172 -2.66 1.05 8.04
CA ASN A 172 -2.50 0.33 6.79
C ASN A 172 -3.62 -0.69 6.53
N ILE A 173 -4.68 -0.65 7.35
CA ILE A 173 -5.91 -1.43 7.17
C ILE A 173 -7.06 -0.44 6.97
N LEU A 174 -7.75 -0.57 5.83
CA LEU A 174 -8.90 0.25 5.50
C LEU A 174 -10.17 -0.59 5.52
N ILE A 175 -11.29 0.07 5.81
CA ILE A 175 -12.65 -0.48 5.63
C ILE A 175 -13.40 0.46 4.70
N ASP A 176 -13.98 -0.08 3.63
CA ASP A 176 -14.81 0.69 2.70
C ASP A 176 -16.30 0.70 3.12
N ALA A 177 -17.12 1.38 2.34
CA ALA A 177 -18.56 1.51 2.61
C ALA A 177 -19.35 0.18 2.52
N GLN A 178 -18.77 -0.86 1.93
CA GLN A 178 -19.33 -2.21 1.84
C GLN A 178 -18.75 -3.14 2.92
N GLU A 179 -18.04 -2.59 3.91
CA GLU A 179 -17.35 -3.33 4.96
C GLU A 179 -16.29 -4.30 4.43
N THR A 180 -15.74 -4.03 3.25
CA THR A 180 -14.61 -4.79 2.71
C THR A 180 -13.33 -4.32 3.39
N ILE A 181 -12.52 -5.27 3.84
CA ILE A 181 -11.22 -5.01 4.46
C ILE A 181 -10.16 -4.93 3.36
N TRP A 182 -9.34 -3.89 3.41
CA TRP A 182 -8.24 -3.66 2.48
C TRP A 182 -6.93 -3.48 3.23
N ILE A 183 -5.85 -4.11 2.75
CA ILE A 183 -4.50 -3.91 3.28
C ILE A 183 -3.72 -3.05 2.28
N ILE A 184 -3.03 -2.01 2.78
CA ILE A 184 -2.31 -1.04 1.95
C ILE A 184 -0.86 -0.86 2.41
N ASP A 185 -0.06 -0.13 1.61
CA ASP A 185 1.35 0.25 1.86
C ASP A 185 2.32 -0.94 1.92
N PHE A 186 2.48 -1.61 0.78
CA PHE A 186 3.39 -2.74 0.61
C PHE A 186 4.84 -2.32 0.31
N ASP A 187 5.21 -1.05 0.56
CA ASP A 187 6.60 -0.60 0.45
C ASP A 187 7.50 -1.41 1.40
N LYS A 188 8.55 -2.04 0.89
CA LYS A 188 9.48 -2.96 1.59
C LYS A 188 8.87 -4.30 2.02
N CYS A 189 7.65 -4.61 1.63
CA CYS A 189 7.09 -5.94 1.81
C CYS A 189 7.68 -6.91 0.78
N TYR A 190 7.75 -8.18 1.11
CA TYR A 190 8.36 -9.19 0.25
C TYR A 190 7.86 -10.60 0.58
N PRO A 191 7.89 -11.53 -0.40
CA PRO A 191 7.65 -12.94 -0.13
C PRO A 191 8.71 -13.51 0.81
N GLN A 192 8.29 -14.17 1.88
CA GLN A 192 9.19 -14.76 2.88
C GLN A 192 8.79 -16.20 3.19
N ALA A 193 9.77 -17.11 3.08
CA ALA A 193 9.57 -18.51 3.44
C ALA A 193 9.43 -18.71 4.96
N GLY A 194 8.78 -19.83 5.35
CA GLY A 194 8.57 -20.20 6.75
C GLY A 194 7.43 -19.44 7.43
N GLU A 195 7.18 -19.74 8.70
CA GLU A 195 5.99 -19.25 9.43
C GLU A 195 6.34 -18.25 10.57
N GLY A 196 7.58 -18.25 11.06
CA GLY A 196 7.97 -17.50 12.27
C GLY A 196 7.75 -15.99 12.20
N TRP A 197 7.77 -15.41 11.01
CA TRP A 197 7.56 -13.97 10.80
C TRP A 197 6.08 -13.55 10.91
N LYS A 198 5.13 -14.47 10.70
CA LYS A 198 3.69 -14.19 10.74
C LYS A 198 3.26 -13.65 12.10
N LYS A 199 3.74 -14.31 13.18
CA LYS A 199 3.51 -13.83 14.55
C LYS A 199 4.05 -12.41 14.74
N GLY A 200 5.22 -12.09 14.19
CA GLY A 200 5.80 -10.75 14.25
C GLY A 200 4.94 -9.66 13.62
N ASN A 201 4.22 -9.99 12.52
CA ASN A 201 3.24 -9.08 11.90
C ASN A 201 2.04 -8.84 12.82
N LEU A 202 1.46 -9.90 13.39
CA LEU A 202 0.33 -9.80 14.33
C LEU A 202 0.70 -9.05 15.61
N ASP A 203 1.88 -9.33 16.18
CA ASP A 203 2.39 -8.62 17.36
C ASP A 203 2.61 -7.11 17.07
N ARG A 204 3.09 -6.77 15.87
CA ARG A 204 3.23 -5.37 15.42
C ARG A 204 1.87 -4.70 15.31
N LEU A 205 0.90 -5.37 14.70
CA LEU A 205 -0.47 -4.86 14.60
C LEU A 205 -1.07 -4.61 15.98
N LYS A 206 -0.97 -5.57 16.91
CA LYS A 206 -1.46 -5.42 18.29
C LYS A 206 -0.81 -4.21 19.00
N ARG A 207 0.52 -4.07 18.87
CA ARG A 207 1.22 -2.90 19.43
C ARG A 207 0.73 -1.58 18.81
N SER A 208 0.34 -1.56 17.54
CA SER A 208 -0.19 -0.36 16.91
C SER A 208 -1.57 0.03 17.46
N PHE A 209 -2.45 -0.94 17.78
CA PHE A 209 -3.71 -0.67 18.48
C PHE A 209 -3.47 -0.07 19.86
N HIS A 210 -2.62 -0.68 20.69
CA HIS A 210 -2.27 -0.13 22.02
C HIS A 210 -1.72 1.28 21.93
N LYS A 211 -0.80 1.53 20.98
CA LYS A 211 -0.21 2.86 20.79
C LYS A 211 -1.26 3.91 20.46
N GLU A 212 -2.17 3.62 19.53
CA GLU A 212 -3.18 4.59 19.10
C GLU A 212 -4.31 4.72 20.13
N ARG A 213 -4.59 3.69 20.96
CA ARG A 213 -5.48 3.82 22.12
C ARG A 213 -4.96 4.87 23.10
N VAL A 214 -3.67 4.84 23.42
CA VAL A 214 -3.06 5.83 24.31
C VAL A 214 -2.96 7.21 23.66
N LYS A 215 -2.61 7.27 22.37
CA LYS A 215 -2.31 8.52 21.67
C LYS A 215 -3.56 9.26 21.19
N ARG A 216 -4.62 8.53 20.80
CA ARG A 216 -5.79 9.07 20.09
C ARG A 216 -7.11 8.65 20.72
N SER A 217 -7.09 7.92 21.85
CA SER A 217 -8.28 7.47 22.57
C SER A 217 -9.26 6.69 21.67
N ILE A 218 -8.73 5.81 20.82
CA ILE A 218 -9.56 4.97 19.96
C ILE A 218 -10.40 3.99 20.77
N HIS A 219 -11.61 3.68 20.32
CA HIS A 219 -12.52 2.69 20.91
C HIS A 219 -12.05 1.26 20.58
N TRP A 220 -11.10 0.75 21.37
CA TRP A 220 -10.51 -0.56 21.18
C TRP A 220 -10.08 -1.18 22.52
N HIS A 221 -10.30 -2.50 22.67
CA HIS A 221 -9.95 -3.31 23.84
C HIS A 221 -9.21 -4.58 23.41
N ASP A 222 -8.58 -5.29 24.35
CA ASP A 222 -7.80 -6.51 24.04
C ASP A 222 -8.68 -7.66 23.56
N GLU A 223 -9.95 -7.71 23.98
CA GLU A 223 -10.97 -8.67 23.50
C GLU A 223 -11.24 -8.55 21.99
N ASP A 224 -11.18 -7.32 21.46
CA ASP A 224 -11.34 -7.06 20.03
C ASP A 224 -10.23 -7.73 19.21
N PHE A 225 -8.99 -7.72 19.76
CA PHE A 225 -7.88 -8.41 19.10
C PHE A 225 -8.06 -9.93 19.14
N GLN A 226 -8.73 -10.47 20.16
CA GLN A 226 -9.06 -11.89 20.22
C GLN A 226 -10.05 -12.28 19.12
N ALA A 227 -11.05 -11.42 18.84
CA ALA A 227 -11.96 -11.62 17.71
C ALA A 227 -11.21 -11.62 16.36
N LEU A 228 -10.22 -10.72 16.20
CA LEU A 228 -9.35 -10.71 15.01
C LEU A 228 -8.57 -12.01 14.88
N LEU A 229 -7.98 -12.52 15.97
CA LEU A 229 -7.25 -13.80 15.95
C LEU A 229 -8.16 -14.97 15.60
N THR A 230 -9.40 -14.99 16.11
CA THR A 230 -10.41 -16.00 15.73
C THR A 230 -10.63 -16.03 14.23
N GLY A 231 -10.79 -14.86 13.60
CA GLY A 231 -10.90 -14.76 12.14
C GLY A 231 -9.64 -15.19 11.39
N TYR A 232 -8.46 -14.85 11.92
CA TYR A 232 -7.17 -15.25 11.35
C TYR A 232 -6.98 -16.79 11.37
N GLU A 233 -7.33 -17.45 12.47
CA GLU A 233 -7.17 -18.89 12.69
C GLU A 233 -8.24 -19.71 11.97
N SER A 234 -9.36 -19.10 11.57
CA SER A 234 -10.44 -19.78 10.82
C SER A 234 -10.06 -20.12 9.37
N GLN A 235 -8.93 -19.67 8.91
CA GLN A 235 -8.42 -19.84 7.54
C GLN A 235 -7.26 -20.83 7.50
#